data_c42dc3d863b9259fe7c7f5630b03ebfc
#
_entry.id   c42dc3d863b9259fe7c7f5630b03ebfc
#
_cell.length_a   1.000
_cell.length_b   1.000
_cell.length_c   1.000
_cell.angle_alpha   90.00
_cell.angle_beta   90.00
_cell.angle_gamma   90.00
#
_symmetry.space_group_name_H-M   'P 1'
#
loop_
_entity.id
_entity.type
_entity.pdbx_description
1 polymer ?
#
loop_
_entity_poly.entity_id
_entity_poly.type
_entity_poly.pdbx_seq_one_letter_code
_entity_poly.pdbx_strand_id
1 'polypeptide(L)'
;MKIFLITLLCLFFAFSAFAQPGKDAVKIPEPPTVGVEEVYLAKDNGEGAAGDAAEYFLTTDIPIYCVVQLDSMKPATVRMNLVAVSVQGVKAESRVFSVTYKTDGKQNIVNFTGKPAGAWTAGNYRIDIFIDDKLAIGKSFEIKKTPSEIQQKPVAENFVPPRSKPKLRIVKQTRKN
;
A
#
# COMPACT_ATOMS: atom_id res chain seq x y z
N MET A 1 16.03 -8.80 -95.38
CA MET A 1 16.98 -9.85 -94.96
C MET A 1 17.65 -9.41 -93.66
N LYS A 2 17.65 -10.29 -92.67
CA LYS A 2 18.24 -10.19 -91.31
C LYS A 2 17.46 -9.49 -90.25
N ILE A 3 16.79 -10.27 -89.57
CA ILE A 3 16.15 -10.22 -88.26
C ILE A 3 17.20 -9.84 -87.24
N PHE A 4 16.98 -8.80 -86.44
CA PHE A 4 17.69 -8.61 -85.20
C PHE A 4 16.71 -8.60 -84.06
N LEU A 5 16.73 -9.69 -83.38
CA LEU A 5 16.02 -9.99 -82.16
C LEU A 5 16.63 -9.17 -81.02
N ILE A 6 15.94 -8.12 -80.61
CA ILE A 6 16.35 -7.42 -79.39
C ILE A 6 15.53 -7.98 -78.24
N THR A 7 16.18 -8.86 -77.53
CA THR A 7 15.73 -9.35 -76.25
C THR A 7 15.73 -8.20 -75.26
N LEU A 8 14.54 -7.65 -74.98
CA LEU A 8 14.34 -6.66 -73.90
C LEU A 8 14.39 -7.43 -72.55
N LEU A 9 15.54 -7.38 -71.93
CA LEU A 9 15.75 -7.89 -70.58
C LEU A 9 15.09 -6.93 -69.58
N CYS A 10 13.81 -7.19 -69.19
CA CYS A 10 13.17 -6.50 -68.11
C CYS A 10 13.84 -6.86 -66.78
N LEU A 11 14.74 -6.03 -66.33
CA LEU A 11 15.29 -6.12 -64.98
C LEU A 11 14.20 -5.66 -64.01
N PHE A 12 13.50 -6.64 -63.43
CA PHE A 12 12.65 -6.39 -62.28
C PHE A 12 13.54 -6.04 -61.09
N PHE A 13 13.72 -4.76 -60.86
CA PHE A 13 14.17 -4.27 -59.55
C PHE A 13 13.06 -4.52 -58.55
N ALA A 14 13.13 -5.66 -57.88
CA ALA A 14 12.35 -5.88 -56.67
C ALA A 14 12.92 -4.90 -55.61
N PHE A 15 12.27 -3.75 -55.47
CA PHE A 15 12.41 -2.92 -54.30
C PHE A 15 11.88 -3.74 -53.09
N SER A 16 12.80 -4.45 -52.43
CA SER A 16 12.54 -4.93 -51.11
C SER A 16 12.40 -3.73 -50.17
N ALA A 17 11.16 -3.33 -49.92
CA ALA A 17 10.85 -2.43 -48.84
C ALA A 17 11.27 -3.12 -47.56
N PHE A 18 12.49 -2.85 -47.12
CA PHE A 18 12.88 -3.10 -45.74
C PHE A 18 11.95 -2.23 -44.90
N ALA A 19 10.87 -2.84 -44.42
CA ALA A 19 10.11 -2.33 -43.29
C ALA A 19 11.13 -2.25 -42.14
N GLN A 20 11.65 -1.07 -41.86
CA GLN A 20 12.40 -0.82 -40.64
C GLN A 20 11.41 -1.15 -39.49
N PRO A 21 11.73 -2.11 -38.61
CA PRO A 21 10.95 -2.26 -37.40
C PRO A 21 11.02 -0.89 -36.73
N GLY A 22 9.82 -0.27 -36.56
CA GLY A 22 9.70 0.96 -35.85
C GLY A 22 10.49 0.81 -34.56
N LYS A 23 11.49 1.66 -34.40
CA LYS A 23 12.12 1.86 -33.11
C LYS A 23 11.05 2.50 -32.25
N ASP A 24 10.17 1.68 -31.70
CA ASP A 24 9.53 2.00 -30.45
C ASP A 24 10.66 2.09 -29.43
N ALA A 25 11.31 3.25 -29.44
CA ALA A 25 12.29 3.60 -28.44
C ALA A 25 11.53 3.46 -27.12
N VAL A 26 11.77 2.37 -26.41
CA VAL A 26 11.36 2.23 -25.02
C VAL A 26 11.87 3.50 -24.37
N LYS A 27 10.96 4.45 -24.15
CA LYS A 27 11.28 5.71 -23.48
C LYS A 27 11.64 5.29 -22.05
N ILE A 28 12.94 5.09 -21.83
CA ILE A 28 13.48 4.85 -20.48
C ILE A 28 12.97 6.03 -19.66
N PRO A 29 12.17 5.78 -18.59
CA PRO A 29 11.67 6.88 -17.77
C PRO A 29 12.86 7.70 -17.31
N GLU A 30 12.90 8.96 -17.71
CA GLU A 30 13.90 9.89 -17.21
C GLU A 30 13.80 9.94 -15.68
N PRO A 31 14.91 9.89 -14.93
CA PRO A 31 14.87 10.03 -13.48
C PRO A 31 14.16 11.33 -13.12
N PRO A 32 13.42 11.37 -11.99
CA PRO A 32 12.77 12.60 -11.55
C PRO A 32 13.81 13.72 -11.41
N THR A 33 13.46 14.93 -11.78
CA THR A 33 14.35 16.09 -11.62
C THR A 33 14.54 16.51 -10.17
N VAL A 34 13.64 16.06 -9.29
CA VAL A 34 13.67 16.17 -7.83
C VAL A 34 13.71 14.77 -7.28
N GLY A 35 14.63 14.48 -6.39
CA GLY A 35 14.76 13.22 -5.69
C GLY A 35 14.22 13.29 -4.25
N VAL A 36 14.18 12.14 -3.61
CA VAL A 36 13.88 12.02 -2.18
C VAL A 36 15.19 11.84 -1.43
N GLU A 37 15.49 12.76 -0.51
CA GLU A 37 16.64 12.68 0.37
C GLU A 37 16.36 11.73 1.54
N GLU A 38 15.21 11.90 2.21
CA GLU A 38 14.81 11.10 3.35
C GLU A 38 13.29 10.88 3.39
N VAL A 39 12.87 9.71 3.87
CA VAL A 39 11.49 9.42 4.26
C VAL A 39 11.47 8.75 5.62
N TYR A 40 10.72 9.31 6.55
CA TYR A 40 10.45 8.67 7.82
C TYR A 40 8.98 8.74 8.20
N LEU A 41 8.59 7.83 9.07
CA LEU A 41 7.27 7.79 9.69
C LEU A 41 7.38 8.22 11.13
N ALA A 42 6.38 8.93 11.63
CA ALA A 42 6.36 9.45 12.99
C ALA A 42 4.97 9.31 13.62
N LYS A 43 4.96 9.23 14.94
CA LYS A 43 3.75 9.40 15.76
C LYS A 43 3.47 10.88 15.93
N ASP A 44 2.27 11.19 16.39
CA ASP A 44 1.94 12.56 16.84
C ASP A 44 2.81 12.95 18.05
N ASN A 45 3.34 14.15 18.02
CA ASN A 45 4.12 14.71 19.14
C ASN A 45 3.26 15.23 20.28
N GLY A 46 1.92 15.10 20.16
CA GLY A 46 0.94 15.65 21.10
C GLY A 46 0.46 17.06 20.76
N GLU A 47 1.05 17.70 19.77
CA GLU A 47 0.73 19.05 19.31
C GLU A 47 0.13 19.07 17.89
N GLY A 48 -0.16 17.89 17.32
CA GLY A 48 -0.70 17.75 15.97
C GLY A 48 0.38 17.83 14.88
N ALA A 49 1.62 17.53 15.19
CA ALA A 49 2.74 17.50 14.27
C ALA A 49 3.50 16.16 14.36
N ALA A 50 4.36 15.90 13.37
CA ALA A 50 5.23 14.73 13.37
C ALA A 50 6.22 14.82 14.54
N GLY A 51 6.29 13.77 15.34
CA GLY A 51 7.30 13.58 16.38
C GLY A 51 8.53 12.85 15.84
N ASP A 52 9.19 12.08 16.72
CA ASP A 52 10.37 11.29 16.36
C ASP A 52 10.03 10.16 15.40
N ALA A 53 11.01 9.76 14.60
CA ALA A 53 10.89 8.66 13.66
C ALA A 53 10.57 7.34 14.39
N ALA A 54 9.62 6.58 13.86
CA ALA A 54 9.18 5.31 14.41
C ALA A 54 9.21 4.20 13.35
N GLU A 55 9.68 3.01 13.75
CA GLU A 55 9.74 1.84 12.88
C GLU A 55 8.45 1.00 12.92
N TYR A 56 7.66 1.13 13.98
CA TYR A 56 6.38 0.47 14.15
C TYR A 56 5.38 1.36 14.89
N PHE A 57 4.11 1.05 14.71
CA PHE A 57 2.99 1.76 15.31
C PHE A 57 2.07 0.79 16.06
N LEU A 58 1.23 1.34 16.92
CA LEU A 58 0.13 0.60 17.53
C LEU A 58 -1.18 0.94 16.79
N THR A 59 -2.17 0.08 16.91
CA THR A 59 -3.51 0.32 16.35
C THR A 59 -4.15 1.62 16.82
N THR A 60 -3.69 2.14 17.96
CA THR A 60 -4.16 3.40 18.59
C THR A 60 -3.31 4.61 18.24
N ASP A 61 -2.18 4.47 17.56
CA ASP A 61 -1.34 5.60 17.17
C ASP A 61 -2.01 6.35 16.00
N ILE A 62 -2.77 7.37 16.30
CA ILE A 62 -3.54 8.18 15.35
C ILE A 62 -3.34 9.66 15.66
N PRO A 63 -2.91 10.44 14.68
CA PRO A 63 -2.53 10.07 13.31
C PRO A 63 -1.12 9.46 13.20
N ILE A 64 -0.84 8.87 12.03
CA ILE A 64 0.53 8.53 11.62
C ILE A 64 0.97 9.56 10.58
N TYR A 65 2.14 10.14 10.78
CA TYR A 65 2.76 11.08 9.85
C TYR A 65 3.76 10.38 8.95
N CYS A 66 3.82 10.80 7.70
CA CYS A 66 4.89 10.47 6.77
C CYS A 66 5.56 11.78 6.35
N VAL A 67 6.80 11.94 6.73
CA VAL A 67 7.63 13.09 6.37
C VAL A 67 8.53 12.72 5.22
N VAL A 68 8.47 13.49 4.16
CA VAL A 68 9.30 13.33 2.95
C VAL A 68 10.17 14.55 2.81
N GLN A 69 11.48 14.36 2.90
CA GLN A 69 12.47 15.38 2.59
C GLN A 69 12.93 15.21 1.15
N LEU A 70 12.82 16.27 0.37
CA LEU A 70 13.28 16.32 -1.01
C LEU A 70 14.72 16.85 -1.07
N ASP A 71 15.48 16.38 -2.05
CA ASP A 71 16.87 16.84 -2.30
C ASP A 71 16.94 18.23 -2.88
N SER A 72 15.80 18.83 -3.24
CA SER A 72 15.72 20.11 -3.90
C SER A 72 14.45 20.87 -3.54
N MET A 73 14.50 22.19 -3.53
CA MET A 73 13.33 23.08 -3.42
C MET A 73 12.61 23.31 -4.76
N LYS A 74 13.01 22.64 -5.85
CA LYS A 74 12.31 22.80 -7.13
C LYS A 74 10.85 22.36 -7.01
N PRO A 75 9.92 23.02 -7.72
CA PRO A 75 8.54 22.56 -7.77
C PRO A 75 8.45 21.13 -8.27
N ALA A 76 7.69 20.29 -7.57
CA ALA A 76 7.47 18.88 -7.91
C ALA A 76 6.08 18.43 -7.42
N THR A 77 5.58 17.37 -8.04
CA THR A 77 4.37 16.69 -7.56
C THR A 77 4.78 15.47 -6.74
N VAL A 78 4.53 15.52 -5.43
CA VAL A 78 4.80 14.42 -4.50
C VAL A 78 3.51 13.66 -4.24
N ARG A 79 3.47 12.36 -4.56
CA ARG A 79 2.32 11.51 -4.30
C ARG A 79 2.73 10.38 -3.36
N MET A 80 1.95 10.22 -2.31
CA MET A 80 2.10 9.12 -1.36
C MET A 80 0.97 8.13 -1.54
N ASN A 81 1.29 6.85 -1.67
CA ASN A 81 0.34 5.75 -1.59
C ASN A 81 0.60 4.96 -0.31
N LEU A 82 -0.46 4.68 0.45
CA LEU A 82 -0.42 3.68 1.50
C LEU A 82 -0.91 2.35 0.93
N VAL A 83 -0.11 1.31 1.07
CA VAL A 83 -0.38 -0.04 0.57
C VAL A 83 -0.49 -1.01 1.76
N ALA A 84 -1.57 -1.79 1.79
CA ALA A 84 -1.71 -2.92 2.71
C ALA A 84 -0.98 -4.13 2.12
N VAL A 85 0.18 -4.47 2.69
CA VAL A 85 0.99 -5.61 2.22
C VAL A 85 0.42 -6.93 2.75
N SER A 86 0.17 -6.99 4.07
CA SER A 86 -0.41 -8.16 4.74
C SER A 86 -1.23 -7.69 5.94
N VAL A 87 -2.53 -7.45 5.71
CA VAL A 87 -3.48 -6.92 6.71
C VAL A 87 -4.71 -7.79 6.71
N GLN A 88 -5.17 -8.19 7.89
CA GLN A 88 -6.34 -9.06 8.02
C GLN A 88 -7.59 -8.40 7.43
N GLY A 89 -8.30 -9.13 6.58
CA GLY A 89 -9.53 -8.66 5.94
C GLY A 89 -9.32 -7.69 4.76
N VAL A 90 -8.07 -7.40 4.40
CA VAL A 90 -7.72 -6.55 3.26
C VAL A 90 -6.97 -7.39 2.22
N LYS A 91 -7.27 -7.18 0.94
CA LYS A 91 -6.53 -7.84 -0.13
C LYS A 91 -5.05 -7.43 -0.06
N ALA A 92 -4.15 -8.42 -0.12
CA ALA A 92 -2.71 -8.16 -0.13
C ALA A 92 -2.30 -7.24 -1.31
N GLU A 93 -1.29 -6.43 -1.09
CA GLU A 93 -0.74 -5.46 -2.06
C GLU A 93 -1.80 -4.48 -2.60
N SER A 94 -2.84 -4.19 -1.81
CA SER A 94 -3.87 -3.23 -2.21
C SER A 94 -3.58 -1.84 -1.67
N ARG A 95 -3.78 -0.83 -2.53
CA ARG A 95 -3.68 0.57 -2.14
C ARG A 95 -4.86 0.95 -1.25
N VAL A 96 -4.55 1.37 -0.03
CA VAL A 96 -5.54 1.82 0.96
C VAL A 96 -6.02 3.23 0.65
N PHE A 97 -5.07 4.14 0.43
CA PHE A 97 -5.36 5.50 -0.03
C PHE A 97 -4.16 6.09 -0.78
N SER A 98 -4.39 7.24 -1.42
CA SER A 98 -3.40 8.01 -2.14
C SER A 98 -3.63 9.50 -1.87
N VAL A 99 -2.55 10.22 -1.60
CA VAL A 99 -2.56 11.67 -1.40
C VAL A 99 -1.50 12.29 -2.28
N THR A 100 -1.81 13.44 -2.89
CA THR A 100 -0.88 14.17 -3.74
C THR A 100 -0.72 15.59 -3.23
N TYR A 101 0.52 16.04 -3.17
CA TYR A 101 0.89 17.41 -2.83
C TYR A 101 1.79 18.00 -3.92
N LYS A 102 1.55 19.25 -4.30
CA LYS A 102 2.40 19.99 -5.24
C LYS A 102 3.20 21.01 -4.46
N THR A 103 4.53 20.90 -4.51
CA THR A 103 5.42 21.91 -3.93
C THR A 103 5.48 23.14 -4.84
N ASP A 104 5.62 24.31 -4.22
CA ASP A 104 5.72 25.59 -4.93
C ASP A 104 7.17 26.08 -5.08
N GLY A 105 8.14 25.27 -4.70
CA GLY A 105 9.56 25.61 -4.74
C GLY A 105 10.07 26.41 -3.54
N LYS A 106 9.26 26.57 -2.47
CA LYS A 106 9.66 27.29 -1.26
C LYS A 106 10.03 26.36 -0.10
N GLN A 107 9.73 25.07 -0.24
CA GLN A 107 9.98 24.07 0.78
C GLN A 107 10.47 22.77 0.13
N ASN A 108 11.29 22.02 0.86
CA ASN A 108 11.74 20.70 0.49
C ASN A 108 11.20 19.61 1.43
N ILE A 109 10.31 19.96 2.36
CA ILE A 109 9.68 19.01 3.29
C ILE A 109 8.19 18.95 2.98
N VAL A 110 7.69 17.74 2.80
CA VAL A 110 6.27 17.45 2.60
C VAL A 110 5.80 16.50 3.68
N ASN A 111 4.75 16.91 4.41
CA ASN A 111 4.14 16.11 5.46
C ASN A 111 2.80 15.54 4.99
N PHE A 112 2.68 14.23 5.04
CA PHE A 112 1.42 13.52 4.84
C PHE A 112 0.91 13.00 6.17
N THR A 113 -0.40 13.03 6.35
CA THR A 113 -1.05 12.57 7.57
C THR A 113 -2.01 11.44 7.24
N GLY A 114 -1.81 10.29 7.86
CA GLY A 114 -2.71 9.14 7.79
C GLY A 114 -3.61 9.09 9.02
N LYS A 115 -4.94 9.19 8.80
CA LYS A 115 -5.93 9.10 9.88
C LYS A 115 -7.09 8.21 9.44
N PRO A 116 -7.24 7.00 10.01
CA PRO A 116 -8.38 6.13 9.74
C PRO A 116 -9.64 6.69 10.42
N ALA A 117 -10.82 6.22 10.02
CA ALA A 117 -12.08 6.57 10.65
C ALA A 117 -12.22 6.04 12.10
N GLY A 118 -11.40 5.05 12.46
CA GLY A 118 -11.33 4.44 13.79
C GLY A 118 -9.89 4.06 14.10
N ALA A 119 -9.68 2.91 14.72
CA ALA A 119 -8.34 2.38 14.94
C ALA A 119 -7.71 1.84 13.64
N TRP A 120 -6.39 1.82 13.58
CA TRP A 120 -5.67 1.11 12.54
C TRP A 120 -5.89 -0.40 12.65
N THR A 121 -5.91 -1.10 11.54
CA THR A 121 -5.86 -2.57 11.54
C THR A 121 -4.41 -3.03 11.66
N ALA A 122 -4.13 -3.96 12.56
CA ALA A 122 -2.78 -4.52 12.72
C ALA A 122 -2.35 -5.30 11.46
N GLY A 123 -1.08 -5.16 11.08
CA GLY A 123 -0.51 -5.82 9.90
C GLY A 123 0.68 -5.07 9.32
N ASN A 124 1.15 -5.55 8.18
CA ASN A 124 2.26 -4.95 7.45
C ASN A 124 1.76 -4.02 6.36
N TYR A 125 2.34 -2.85 6.31
CA TYR A 125 2.03 -1.79 5.36
C TYR A 125 3.30 -1.33 4.65
N ARG A 126 3.11 -0.65 3.52
CA ARG A 126 4.18 0.04 2.80
C ARG A 126 3.68 1.40 2.34
N ILE A 127 4.54 2.40 2.42
CA ILE A 127 4.35 3.68 1.77
C ILE A 127 5.17 3.69 0.48
N ASP A 128 4.54 4.06 -0.61
CA ASP A 128 5.21 4.29 -1.88
C ASP A 128 5.15 5.78 -2.19
N ILE A 129 6.32 6.43 -2.31
CA ILE A 129 6.46 7.85 -2.65
C ILE A 129 6.81 7.97 -4.12
N PHE A 130 6.05 8.80 -4.81
CA PHE A 130 6.25 9.13 -6.22
C PHE A 130 6.59 10.61 -6.35
N ILE A 131 7.56 10.92 -7.19
CA ILE A 131 7.89 12.28 -7.63
C ILE A 131 7.59 12.38 -9.11
N ASP A 132 6.73 13.31 -9.49
CA ASP A 132 6.28 13.52 -10.88
C ASP A 132 5.86 12.19 -11.55
N ASP A 133 5.01 11.42 -10.82
CA ASP A 133 4.48 10.10 -11.18
C ASP A 133 5.50 8.94 -11.30
N LYS A 134 6.78 9.18 -11.03
CA LYS A 134 7.81 8.13 -10.97
C LYS A 134 8.00 7.66 -9.53
N LEU A 135 8.02 6.35 -9.29
CA LEU A 135 8.31 5.79 -7.96
C LEU A 135 9.73 6.15 -7.56
N ALA A 136 9.86 6.88 -6.45
CA ALA A 136 11.13 7.30 -5.89
C ALA A 136 11.61 6.35 -4.79
N ILE A 137 10.73 6.00 -3.84
CA ILE A 137 11.07 5.14 -2.71
C ILE A 137 9.83 4.42 -2.17
N GLY A 138 10.04 3.20 -1.67
CA GLY A 138 9.06 2.45 -0.87
C GLY A 138 9.61 2.20 0.54
N LYS A 139 8.81 2.42 1.57
CA LYS A 139 9.16 2.18 2.98
C LYS A 139 8.12 1.32 3.66
N SER A 140 8.52 0.14 4.13
CA SER A 140 7.66 -0.79 4.88
C SER A 140 7.65 -0.46 6.36
N PHE A 141 6.53 -0.72 7.02
CA PHE A 141 6.36 -0.59 8.47
C PHE A 141 5.28 -1.55 8.98
N GLU A 142 5.24 -1.74 10.29
CA GLU A 142 4.29 -2.63 10.93
C GLU A 142 3.36 -1.84 11.87
N ILE A 143 2.07 -2.20 11.86
CA ILE A 143 1.12 -1.75 12.88
C ILE A 143 0.77 -2.96 13.76
N LYS A 144 1.06 -2.85 15.06
CA LYS A 144 0.86 -3.89 16.08
C LYS A 144 -0.41 -3.63 16.86
N LYS A 145 -1.01 -4.72 17.36
CA LYS A 145 -2.11 -4.61 18.33
C LYS A 145 -1.62 -4.00 19.63
N THR A 146 -2.48 -3.22 20.27
CA THR A 146 -2.19 -2.74 21.62
C THR A 146 -2.19 -3.91 22.62
N PRO A 147 -1.46 -3.83 23.74
CA PRO A 147 -1.46 -4.86 24.77
C PRO A 147 -2.86 -5.19 25.29
N SER A 148 -3.75 -4.21 25.39
CA SER A 148 -5.15 -4.40 25.79
C SER A 148 -5.97 -5.20 24.79
N GLU A 149 -5.71 -5.09 23.49
CA GLU A 149 -6.37 -5.88 22.44
C GLU A 149 -5.89 -7.33 22.43
N ILE A 150 -4.65 -7.59 22.84
CA ILE A 150 -4.10 -8.96 22.95
C ILE A 150 -4.75 -9.70 24.10
N GLN A 151 -5.07 -9.03 25.20
CA GLN A 151 -5.70 -9.64 26.39
C GLN A 151 -7.19 -9.94 26.21
N GLN A 152 -7.88 -9.31 25.25
CA GLN A 152 -9.30 -9.51 24.97
C GLN A 152 -9.61 -10.66 24.01
N LYS A 153 -8.64 -11.54 23.69
CA LYS A 153 -8.96 -12.78 23.02
C LYS A 153 -9.90 -13.57 23.96
N PRO A 154 -11.16 -13.87 23.59
CA PRO A 154 -12.04 -14.63 24.46
C PRO A 154 -11.32 -15.94 24.77
N VAL A 155 -10.96 -16.15 26.01
CA VAL A 155 -10.78 -17.50 26.53
C VAL A 155 -12.15 -18.13 26.27
N ALA A 156 -12.20 -19.09 25.36
CA ALA A 156 -13.37 -19.93 25.23
C ALA A 156 -13.53 -20.60 26.59
N GLU A 157 -14.25 -19.94 27.46
CA GLU A 157 -14.66 -20.46 28.73
C GLU A 157 -15.47 -21.72 28.34
N ASN A 158 -14.92 -22.88 28.63
CA ASN A 158 -15.64 -24.14 28.52
C ASN A 158 -16.84 -23.97 29.42
N PHE A 159 -17.95 -23.47 28.88
CA PHE A 159 -19.21 -23.37 29.54
C PHE A 159 -19.67 -24.83 29.79
N VAL A 160 -19.27 -25.37 30.93
CA VAL A 160 -19.84 -26.60 31.45
C VAL A 160 -21.24 -26.22 31.95
N PRO A 161 -22.32 -26.63 31.26
CA PRO A 161 -23.64 -26.29 31.68
C PRO A 161 -23.87 -26.89 33.09
N PRO A 162 -24.47 -26.18 34.04
CA PRO A 162 -24.71 -26.67 35.37
C PRO A 162 -25.54 -27.97 35.29
N ARG A 163 -24.99 -29.06 35.84
CA ARG A 163 -25.70 -30.33 35.92
C ARG A 163 -27.07 -30.10 36.53
N SER A 164 -28.12 -30.39 35.78
CA SER A 164 -29.51 -30.38 36.27
C SER A 164 -29.61 -31.25 37.48
N LYS A 165 -30.03 -30.67 38.61
CA LYS A 165 -30.30 -31.42 39.87
C LYS A 165 -31.30 -32.51 39.58
N PRO A 166 -31.12 -33.75 40.13
CA PRO A 166 -32.10 -34.83 39.96
C PRO A 166 -33.45 -34.42 40.57
N LYS A 167 -34.51 -34.52 39.79
CA LYS A 167 -35.88 -34.33 40.29
C LYS A 167 -36.17 -35.40 41.39
N LEU A 168 -36.35 -34.96 42.63
CA LEU A 168 -36.85 -35.79 43.71
C LEU A 168 -38.23 -36.36 43.33
N ARG A 169 -38.28 -37.64 43.16
CA ARG A 169 -39.54 -38.43 42.94
C ARG A 169 -40.28 -38.51 44.26
N ILE A 170 -41.33 -37.68 44.41
CA ILE A 170 -42.24 -37.79 45.58
C ILE A 170 -43.08 -39.10 45.44
N VAL A 171 -42.77 -40.09 46.25
CA VAL A 171 -43.58 -41.26 46.35
C VAL A 171 -44.76 -40.93 47.28
N LYS A 172 -45.97 -40.82 46.69
CA LYS A 172 -47.23 -40.76 47.50
C LYS A 172 -47.49 -42.12 48.17
N GLN A 173 -47.31 -42.16 49.46
CA GLN A 173 -47.82 -43.31 50.25
C GLN A 173 -49.36 -43.22 50.35
N THR A 174 -50.02 -44.16 49.72
CA THR A 174 -51.48 -44.37 49.89
C THR A 174 -51.72 -45.14 51.20
N ARG A 175 -52.24 -44.46 52.22
CA ARG A 175 -52.77 -45.12 53.42
C ARG A 175 -54.08 -45.84 53.03
N LYS A 176 -54.11 -47.14 53.16
CA LYS A 176 -55.37 -47.92 53.23
C LYS A 176 -55.85 -47.92 54.68
N ASN A 177 -57.10 -47.51 54.88
CA ASN A 177 -57.95 -47.92 56.03
C ASN A 177 -58.60 -49.23 55.73
#